data_6cb25418a7ede1880dbd6cd5f560cb01
#
_entry.id   6cb25418a7ede1880dbd6cd5f560cb01
#
_cell.length_a   1.000
_cell.length_b   1.000
_cell.length_c   1.000
_cell.angle_alpha   90.00
_cell.angle_beta   90.00
_cell.angle_gamma   90.00
#
_symmetry.space_group_name_H-M   'P 1'
#
loop_
_entity.id
_entity.type
_entity.pdbx_description
1 polymer ?
#
loop_
_entity_poly.entity_id
_entity_poly.type
_entity_poly.pdbx_seq_one_letter_code
_entity_poly.pdbx_strand_id
1 'polypeptide(L)'
;DLTAIGADALPSASNPEPDPTFPFLLTCGKTAAYCHSQFRQLPSLRRRQPRPEAELAPDVAAARNIADGDPIVVRTAQGEMHCHARLNPDLAAGTVWAQYGWWDSRRPVDYNACMDGELFDPVAGSNALRGVGCDILRDDRGKTA
;
A
#
# COMPACT_ATOMS: atom_id res chain seq x y z
N ASP A 1 18.03 -25.07 -15.55
CA ASP A 1 16.83 -25.37 -16.32
C ASP A 1 15.62 -25.12 -15.42
N LEU A 2 14.84 -24.09 -15.71
CA LEU A 2 13.68 -23.68 -14.89
C LEU A 2 12.56 -24.72 -14.93
N THR A 3 12.43 -25.45 -16.03
CA THR A 3 11.42 -26.51 -16.14
C THR A 3 11.66 -27.68 -15.21
N ALA A 4 12.92 -27.93 -14.78
CA ALA A 4 13.28 -28.98 -13.82
C ALA A 4 12.70 -28.71 -12.41
N ILE A 5 12.38 -27.47 -12.09
CA ILE A 5 11.73 -27.07 -10.82
C ILE A 5 10.24 -26.72 -11.00
N GLY A 6 9.67 -27.06 -12.15
CA GLY A 6 8.25 -26.80 -12.46
C GLY A 6 7.91 -25.35 -12.79
N ALA A 7 8.92 -24.51 -13.06
CA ALA A 7 8.71 -23.13 -13.46
C ALA A 7 8.69 -22.98 -14.99
N ASP A 8 7.94 -22.01 -15.50
CA ASP A 8 7.93 -21.65 -16.90
C ASP A 8 9.29 -21.14 -17.36
N ALA A 9 9.64 -21.36 -18.63
CA ALA A 9 10.90 -20.90 -19.21
C ALA A 9 11.02 -19.37 -19.26
N LEU A 10 9.89 -18.67 -19.30
CA LEU A 10 9.78 -17.22 -19.24
C LEU A 10 8.76 -16.82 -18.15
N PRO A 11 8.97 -15.68 -17.47
CA PRO A 11 7.97 -15.15 -16.56
C PRO A 11 6.64 -14.92 -17.27
N SER A 12 5.55 -15.43 -16.69
CA SER A 12 4.20 -15.15 -17.15
C SER A 12 3.54 -14.14 -16.19
N ALA A 13 2.89 -13.11 -16.74
CA ALA A 13 2.07 -12.21 -15.95
C ALA A 13 0.73 -12.87 -15.64
N SER A 14 0.38 -12.96 -14.37
CA SER A 14 -0.98 -13.27 -13.94
C SER A 14 -1.67 -11.99 -13.49
N ASN A 15 -2.86 -11.71 -14.02
CA ASN A 15 -3.70 -10.66 -13.46
C ASN A 15 -4.48 -11.28 -12.30
N PRO A 16 -4.52 -10.63 -11.12
CA PRO A 16 -5.38 -11.08 -10.04
C PRO A 16 -6.84 -11.02 -10.51
N GLU A 17 -7.61 -12.04 -10.15
CA GLU A 17 -9.06 -12.02 -10.39
C GLU A 17 -9.69 -10.88 -9.61
N PRO A 18 -10.64 -10.13 -10.20
CA PRO A 18 -11.34 -9.06 -9.50
C PRO A 18 -12.10 -9.61 -8.28
N ASP A 19 -11.81 -9.06 -7.11
CA ASP A 19 -12.55 -9.35 -5.88
C ASP A 19 -13.39 -8.11 -5.51
N PRO A 20 -14.73 -8.20 -5.49
CA PRO A 20 -15.58 -7.09 -5.09
C PRO A 20 -15.31 -6.57 -3.67
N THR A 21 -14.75 -7.40 -2.80
CA THR A 21 -14.36 -7.02 -1.42
C THR A 21 -13.13 -6.10 -1.43
N PHE A 22 -12.26 -6.29 -2.42
CA PHE A 22 -10.99 -5.56 -2.58
C PHE A 22 -10.88 -4.99 -3.99
N PRO A 23 -11.68 -3.95 -4.32
CA PRO A 23 -11.88 -3.50 -5.70
C PRO A 23 -10.72 -2.71 -6.29
N PHE A 24 -9.68 -2.41 -5.50
CA PHE A 24 -8.51 -1.66 -5.94
C PHE A 24 -7.25 -2.53 -5.91
N LEU A 25 -6.29 -2.12 -6.72
CA LEU A 25 -4.97 -2.74 -6.75
C LEU A 25 -3.98 -1.92 -5.91
N LEU A 26 -3.49 -2.51 -4.81
CA LEU A 26 -2.48 -1.89 -3.95
C LEU A 26 -1.09 -2.02 -4.58
N THR A 27 -0.43 -0.90 -4.72
CA THR A 27 0.99 -0.83 -5.08
C THR A 27 1.77 0.03 -4.10
N CYS A 28 3.08 -0.02 -4.13
CA CYS A 28 3.89 0.75 -3.20
C CYS A 28 5.06 1.47 -3.87
N GLY A 29 5.55 2.50 -3.19
CA GLY A 29 6.72 3.22 -3.62
C GLY A 29 7.45 3.95 -2.50
N LYS A 30 8.61 4.47 -2.86
CA LYS A 30 9.45 5.27 -1.96
C LYS A 30 8.96 6.71 -1.93
N THR A 31 9.11 7.36 -0.79
CA THR A 31 9.05 8.82 -0.72
C THR A 31 10.42 9.42 -1.02
N ALA A 32 10.46 10.64 -1.52
CA ALA A 32 11.72 11.34 -1.75
C ALA A 32 12.46 11.71 -0.45
N ALA A 33 11.75 11.72 0.68
CA ALA A 33 12.31 12.13 1.97
C ALA A 33 13.09 11.01 2.69
N TYR A 34 12.79 9.74 2.40
CA TYR A 34 13.33 8.62 3.17
C TYR A 34 13.94 7.53 2.31
N CYS A 35 14.96 6.85 2.84
CA CYS A 35 15.48 5.62 2.27
C CYS A 35 14.87 4.44 3.02
N HIS A 36 13.80 3.85 2.47
CA HIS A 36 13.01 2.80 3.14
C HIS A 36 12.55 3.25 4.54
N SER A 37 12.90 2.50 5.60
CA SER A 37 12.62 2.87 6.99
C SER A 37 13.64 3.81 7.62
N GLN A 38 14.75 4.15 6.89
CA GLN A 38 15.86 4.91 7.43
C GLN A 38 15.60 6.42 7.44
N PHE A 39 16.30 7.13 8.32
CA PHE A 39 16.34 8.59 8.45
C PHE A 39 15.05 9.25 8.94
N ARG A 40 14.06 8.47 9.37
CA ARG A 40 12.78 9.01 9.90
C ARG A 40 12.95 9.78 11.20
N GLN A 41 14.05 9.57 11.92
CA GLN A 41 14.42 10.33 13.13
C GLN A 41 14.92 11.75 12.85
N LEU A 42 15.31 12.07 11.58
CA LEU A 42 15.84 13.39 11.24
C LEU A 42 14.73 14.44 11.14
N PRO A 43 14.77 15.51 11.97
CA PRO A 43 13.69 16.51 12.01
C PRO A 43 13.45 17.23 10.68
N SER A 44 14.51 17.46 9.89
CA SER A 44 14.41 18.09 8.57
C SER A 44 13.61 17.26 7.57
N LEU A 45 13.76 15.94 7.60
CA LEU A 45 13.03 15.02 6.74
C LEU A 45 11.61 14.78 7.25
N ARG A 46 11.42 14.70 8.58
CA ARG A 46 10.08 14.61 9.18
C ARG A 46 9.20 15.82 8.88
N ARG A 47 9.77 17.01 8.77
CA ARG A 47 8.97 18.19 8.33
C ARG A 47 8.49 18.07 6.88
N ARG A 48 9.22 17.36 6.02
CA ARG A 48 8.84 17.16 4.62
C ARG A 48 7.79 16.05 4.46
N GLN A 49 7.93 14.99 5.25
CA GLN A 49 7.03 13.83 5.20
C GLN A 49 6.74 13.39 6.64
N PRO A 50 5.75 14.03 7.32
CA PRO A 50 5.53 13.84 8.75
C PRO A 50 4.79 12.53 9.09
N ARG A 51 4.09 11.94 8.12
CA ARG A 51 3.16 10.83 8.34
C ARG A 51 3.10 9.90 7.11
N PRO A 52 2.64 8.64 7.29
CA PRO A 52 2.38 7.75 6.16
C PRO A 52 1.20 8.27 5.34
N GLU A 53 1.31 8.13 4.03
CA GLU A 53 0.27 8.53 3.07
C GLU A 53 -0.01 7.41 2.08
N ALA A 54 -1.27 7.37 1.60
CA ALA A 54 -1.64 6.60 0.43
C ALA A 54 -2.30 7.52 -0.60
N GLU A 55 -1.88 7.41 -1.85
CA GLU A 55 -2.41 8.20 -2.96
C GLU A 55 -3.64 7.53 -3.54
N LEU A 56 -4.67 8.34 -3.78
CA LEU A 56 -5.96 7.96 -4.34
C LEU A 56 -6.30 8.88 -5.51
N ALA A 57 -6.95 8.34 -6.53
CA ALA A 57 -7.57 9.17 -7.57
C ALA A 57 -8.71 10.01 -6.94
N PRO A 58 -8.90 11.29 -7.35
CA PRO A 58 -9.89 12.19 -6.74
C PRO A 58 -11.34 11.68 -6.81
N ASP A 59 -11.71 11.03 -7.89
CA ASP A 59 -13.04 10.43 -8.09
C ASP A 59 -13.29 9.26 -7.14
N VAL A 60 -12.28 8.41 -6.92
CA VAL A 60 -12.32 7.31 -5.94
C VAL A 60 -12.50 7.84 -4.53
N ALA A 61 -11.73 8.87 -4.17
CA ALA A 61 -11.82 9.50 -2.85
C ALA A 61 -13.19 10.16 -2.64
N ALA A 62 -13.71 10.88 -3.63
CA ALA A 62 -15.02 11.51 -3.58
C ALA A 62 -16.16 10.49 -3.40
N ALA A 63 -16.12 9.38 -4.13
CA ALA A 63 -17.11 8.29 -4.00
C ALA A 63 -17.13 7.66 -2.60
N ARG A 64 -16.06 7.81 -1.83
CA ARG A 64 -15.92 7.28 -0.46
C ARG A 64 -16.00 8.35 0.63
N ASN A 65 -16.33 9.59 0.27
CA ASN A 65 -16.36 10.76 1.16
C ASN A 65 -15.01 10.98 1.88
N ILE A 66 -13.90 10.80 1.17
CA ILE A 66 -12.54 11.01 1.64
C ILE A 66 -12.01 12.31 1.05
N ALA A 67 -11.55 13.22 1.88
CA ALA A 67 -10.85 14.43 1.49
C ALA A 67 -9.33 14.24 1.54
N ASP A 68 -8.60 15.15 0.87
CA ASP A 68 -7.14 15.17 0.95
C ASP A 68 -6.68 15.40 2.40
N GLY A 69 -5.76 14.55 2.87
CA GLY A 69 -5.27 14.58 4.23
C GLY A 69 -6.12 13.84 5.27
N ASP A 70 -7.29 13.33 4.92
CA ASP A 70 -8.13 12.54 5.84
C ASP A 70 -7.40 11.27 6.32
N PRO A 71 -7.60 10.86 7.58
CA PRO A 71 -7.14 9.57 8.05
C PRO A 71 -7.93 8.45 7.37
N ILE A 72 -7.21 7.46 6.87
CA ILE A 72 -7.76 6.30 6.15
C ILE A 72 -7.11 5.00 6.58
N VAL A 73 -7.79 3.91 6.29
CA VAL A 73 -7.31 2.55 6.42
C VAL A 73 -7.25 1.94 5.02
N VAL A 74 -6.08 1.47 4.62
CA VAL A 74 -5.91 0.56 3.48
C VAL A 74 -6.03 -0.86 4.02
N ARG A 75 -7.02 -1.61 3.53
CA ARG A 75 -7.30 -2.98 3.98
C ARG A 75 -7.09 -3.96 2.84
N THR A 76 -6.44 -5.08 3.13
CA THR A 76 -6.32 -6.25 2.26
C THR A 76 -6.87 -7.49 2.94
N ALA A 77 -6.85 -8.63 2.29
CA ALA A 77 -7.21 -9.91 2.91
C ALA A 77 -6.26 -10.29 4.07
N GLN A 78 -5.05 -9.75 4.09
CA GLN A 78 -4.01 -10.08 5.09
C GLN A 78 -4.04 -9.15 6.31
N GLY A 79 -4.39 -7.88 6.12
CA GLY A 79 -4.39 -6.93 7.21
C GLY A 79 -4.65 -5.48 6.79
N GLU A 80 -4.28 -4.57 7.65
CA GLU A 80 -4.61 -3.15 7.52
C GLU A 80 -3.38 -2.26 7.72
N MET A 81 -3.33 -1.16 6.96
CA MET A 81 -2.39 -0.07 7.13
C MET A 81 -3.14 1.23 7.39
N HIS A 82 -2.82 1.92 8.50
CA HIS A 82 -3.36 3.24 8.81
C HIS A 82 -2.46 4.33 8.26
N CYS A 83 -3.04 5.22 7.46
CA CYS A 83 -2.30 6.30 6.82
C CYS A 83 -3.23 7.50 6.57
N HIS A 84 -2.79 8.45 5.76
CA HIS A 84 -3.59 9.60 5.37
C HIS A 84 -3.75 9.62 3.84
N ALA A 85 -4.92 10.01 3.39
CA ALA A 85 -5.20 10.18 1.97
C ALA A 85 -4.38 11.33 1.38
N ARG A 86 -3.87 11.10 0.19
CA ARG A 86 -3.31 12.13 -0.68
C ARG A 86 -3.98 12.00 -2.04
N LEU A 87 -4.63 13.06 -2.49
CA LEU A 87 -5.29 13.03 -3.78
C LEU A 87 -4.28 13.24 -4.91
N ASN A 88 -4.24 12.31 -5.85
CA ASN A 88 -3.37 12.36 -7.01
C ASN A 88 -4.19 12.19 -8.30
N PRO A 89 -4.38 13.27 -9.09
CA PRO A 89 -5.17 13.22 -10.32
C PRO A 89 -4.51 12.39 -11.44
N ASP A 90 -3.22 12.12 -11.33
CA ASP A 90 -2.49 11.31 -12.32
C ASP A 90 -2.53 9.81 -12.00
N LEU A 91 -3.14 9.42 -10.87
CA LEU A 91 -3.25 8.02 -10.47
C LEU A 91 -4.47 7.37 -11.13
N ALA A 92 -4.29 6.17 -11.70
CA ALA A 92 -5.40 5.39 -12.24
C ALA A 92 -6.44 5.05 -11.16
N ALA A 93 -7.73 5.22 -11.46
CA ALA A 93 -8.83 5.03 -10.51
C ALA A 93 -8.89 3.64 -9.84
N GLY A 94 -8.42 2.61 -10.51
CA GLY A 94 -8.33 1.25 -9.95
C GLY A 94 -7.10 0.99 -9.08
N THR A 95 -6.25 2.00 -8.84
CA THR A 95 -4.97 1.82 -8.14
C THR A 95 -4.94 2.62 -6.85
N VAL A 96 -4.33 2.04 -5.82
CA VAL A 96 -3.93 2.70 -4.58
C VAL A 96 -2.41 2.63 -4.47
N TRP A 97 -1.76 3.77 -4.34
CA TRP A 97 -0.32 3.81 -4.13
C TRP A 97 -0.01 4.16 -2.68
N ALA A 98 0.64 3.26 -1.94
CA ALA A 98 0.94 3.47 -0.53
C ALA A 98 2.46 3.56 -0.29
N GLN A 99 2.83 4.37 0.70
CA GLN A 99 4.21 4.50 1.11
C GLN A 99 4.61 3.33 2.01
N TYR A 100 5.70 2.65 1.68
CA TYR A 100 6.26 1.62 2.54
C TYR A 100 7.40 2.14 3.44
N GLY A 101 7.82 1.29 4.39
CA GLY A 101 8.92 1.58 5.32
C GLY A 101 8.53 2.47 6.49
N TRP A 102 7.25 2.69 6.74
CA TRP A 102 6.76 3.28 7.97
C TRP A 102 6.67 2.22 9.06
N TRP A 103 6.94 2.63 10.28
CA TRP A 103 6.83 1.79 11.46
C TRP A 103 6.43 2.63 12.68
N ASP A 104 5.45 2.15 13.44
CA ASP A 104 5.03 2.69 14.72
C ASP A 104 4.54 1.53 15.60
N SER A 105 5.14 1.34 16.76
CA SER A 105 4.75 0.27 17.70
C SER A 105 3.33 0.42 18.28
N ARG A 106 2.71 1.59 18.11
CA ARG A 106 1.38 1.90 18.66
C ARG A 106 0.26 1.82 17.63
N ARG A 107 0.59 1.83 16.33
CA ARG A 107 -0.38 1.89 15.23
C ARG A 107 0.08 1.00 14.08
N PRO A 108 -0.84 0.28 13.43
CA PRO A 108 -0.54 -0.52 12.25
C PRO A 108 -0.36 0.39 11.02
N VAL A 109 0.79 1.05 10.93
CA VAL A 109 1.17 1.94 9.82
C VAL A 109 2.11 1.26 8.82
N ASP A 110 2.43 -0.01 9.04
CA ASP A 110 3.36 -0.76 8.22
C ASP A 110 2.66 -1.35 6.99
N TYR A 111 3.18 -1.02 5.82
CA TYR A 111 2.72 -1.59 4.55
C TYR A 111 2.81 -3.12 4.51
N ASN A 112 3.81 -3.70 5.17
CA ASN A 112 3.98 -5.16 5.18
C ASN A 112 2.82 -5.90 5.85
N ALA A 113 2.06 -5.25 6.74
CA ALA A 113 0.85 -5.84 7.32
C ALA A 113 -0.24 -6.15 6.28
N CYS A 114 -0.18 -5.48 5.12
CA CYS A 114 -1.09 -5.68 4.00
C CYS A 114 -0.65 -6.78 3.02
N MET A 115 0.55 -7.35 3.21
CA MET A 115 1.17 -8.28 2.27
C MET A 115 1.04 -9.72 2.74
N ASP A 116 0.88 -10.63 1.79
CA ASP A 116 0.94 -12.06 2.05
C ASP A 116 2.39 -12.52 2.15
N GLY A 117 2.79 -12.94 3.33
CA GLY A 117 4.16 -13.44 3.59
C GLY A 117 4.42 -14.82 2.98
N GLU A 118 3.36 -15.56 2.64
CA GLU A 118 3.46 -16.89 2.04
C GLU A 118 3.49 -16.84 0.50
N LEU A 119 3.13 -15.69 -0.08
CA LEU A 119 3.15 -15.49 -1.53
C LEU A 119 4.52 -15.01 -1.99
N PHE A 120 5.30 -15.92 -2.53
CA PHE A 120 6.64 -15.62 -3.04
C PHE A 120 6.89 -16.27 -4.40
N ASP A 121 7.79 -15.65 -5.16
CA ASP A 121 8.27 -16.22 -6.42
C ASP A 121 9.06 -17.50 -6.15
N PRO A 122 8.70 -18.64 -6.75
CA PRO A 122 9.34 -19.93 -6.44
C PRO A 122 10.80 -20.03 -6.93
N VAL A 123 11.20 -19.16 -7.84
CA VAL A 123 12.56 -19.13 -8.41
C VAL A 123 13.45 -18.14 -7.65
N ALA A 124 12.97 -16.93 -7.46
CA ALA A 124 13.75 -15.84 -6.86
C ALA A 124 13.57 -15.76 -5.33
N GLY A 125 12.56 -16.41 -4.77
CA GLY A 125 12.24 -16.34 -3.34
C GLY A 125 11.78 -14.95 -2.88
N SER A 126 11.41 -14.07 -3.81
CA SER A 126 10.98 -12.71 -3.49
C SER A 126 9.47 -12.65 -3.25
N ASN A 127 9.05 -11.90 -2.22
CA ASN A 127 7.65 -11.67 -1.92
C ASN A 127 6.99 -10.74 -2.95
N ALA A 128 5.70 -10.96 -3.19
CA ALA A 128 4.86 -10.06 -3.96
C ALA A 128 4.58 -8.78 -3.15
N LEU A 129 5.33 -7.71 -3.42
CA LEU A 129 5.16 -6.41 -2.74
C LEU A 129 4.16 -5.47 -3.43
N ARG A 130 3.54 -5.89 -4.53
CA ARG A 130 2.66 -5.07 -5.36
C ARG A 130 1.60 -5.94 -6.00
N GLY A 131 0.48 -5.32 -6.37
CA GLY A 131 -0.57 -6.03 -7.10
C GLY A 131 -1.50 -6.82 -6.19
N VAL A 132 -1.66 -6.41 -4.92
CA VAL A 132 -2.58 -7.05 -3.97
C VAL A 132 -3.92 -6.31 -4.01
N GLY A 133 -5.03 -7.05 -3.99
CA GLY A 133 -6.37 -6.48 -3.87
C GLY A 133 -6.53 -5.74 -2.55
N CYS A 134 -7.09 -4.53 -2.59
CA CYS A 134 -7.33 -3.74 -1.39
C CYS A 134 -8.64 -2.97 -1.44
N ASP A 135 -9.11 -2.53 -0.28
CA ASP A 135 -10.17 -1.56 -0.10
C ASP A 135 -9.68 -0.36 0.72
N ILE A 136 -10.37 0.78 0.60
CA ILE A 136 -10.06 2.03 1.31
C ILE A 136 -11.25 2.42 2.17
N LEU A 137 -11.00 2.66 3.44
CA LEU A 137 -12.00 3.06 4.42
C LEU A 137 -11.56 4.36 5.11
N ARG A 138 -12.53 5.20 5.51
CA ARG A 138 -12.23 6.30 6.44
C ARG A 138 -11.83 5.72 7.79
N ASP A 139 -10.80 6.31 8.42
CA ASP A 139 -10.47 6.01 9.81
C ASP A 139 -11.15 7.02 10.74
N ASP A 140 -12.35 6.68 11.21
CA ASP A 140 -13.11 7.56 12.11
C ASP A 140 -12.66 7.46 13.59
N ARG A 141 -11.69 6.60 13.90
CA ARG A 141 -11.17 6.42 15.27
C ARG A 141 -10.43 7.64 15.82
N GLY A 142 -9.99 8.55 14.97
CA GLY A 142 -9.33 9.81 15.36
C GLY A 142 -10.27 10.96 15.71
N LYS A 143 -11.59 10.79 15.58
CA LYS A 143 -12.59 11.85 15.85
C LYS A 143 -13.18 11.81 17.27
N THR A 144 -12.80 10.82 18.07
CA THR A 144 -13.26 10.62 19.45
C THR A 144 -12.14 10.89 20.47
N ALA A 145 -11.51 12.05 20.39
CA ALA A 145 -10.63 12.54 21.47
C ALA A 145 -10.77 14.04 21.61
#